data_0c6c7432b2ea9f7c498e0e2f98efc967
#
_entry.id   0c6c7432b2ea9f7c498e0e2f98efc967
#
_cell.length_a   1.000
_cell.length_b   1.000
_cell.length_c   1.000
_cell.angle_alpha   90.00
_cell.angle_beta   90.00
_cell.angle_gamma   90.00
#
_symmetry.space_group_name_H-M   'P 1'
#
loop_
_entity.id
_entity.type
_entity.pdbx_description
1 polymer ?
#
loop_
_entity_poly.entity_id
_entity_poly.type
_entity_poly.pdbx_seq_one_letter_code
_entity_poly.pdbx_strand_id
1 'polypeptide(L)'
;MTVLRTVDLTKKFGDFAALDKVNIEVDEGEVYGFIGPNGSGKSTTLRVLLGILKATEGRAEIFGKDSWKDAVEIHKRVAYVPGEVSLWPNLTGGEVIDLLVKLRGGNSSHRREELIQKFDLDPSKKCRTYSKGNRQKVALIAALSSDVDLYILDEPTSGLDPLMERTFQEYIIEEKNRAKVFYYPAIFCLKSKNFVTKWRLFEKEKLLKQGH
;
A
#
# COMPACT_ATOMS: atom_id res chain seq x y z
N MET A 1 -17.45 -2.47 8.97
CA MET A 1 -16.72 -3.52 9.72
C MET A 1 -15.24 -3.18 9.70
N THR A 2 -14.54 -3.30 10.87
CA THR A 2 -13.12 -2.93 10.94
C THR A 2 -12.27 -3.95 10.19
N VAL A 3 -11.51 -3.48 9.21
CA VAL A 3 -10.65 -4.28 8.33
C VAL A 3 -9.21 -4.30 8.82
N LEU A 4 -8.71 -3.16 9.31
CA LEU A 4 -7.36 -3.02 9.82
C LEU A 4 -7.41 -2.31 11.17
N ARG A 5 -6.71 -2.87 12.17
CA ARG A 5 -6.63 -2.27 13.50
C ARG A 5 -5.25 -2.45 14.11
N THR A 6 -4.73 -1.41 14.74
CA THR A 6 -3.58 -1.49 15.64
C THR A 6 -3.96 -0.97 17.01
N VAL A 7 -3.45 -1.62 18.06
CA VAL A 7 -3.68 -1.24 19.46
C VAL A 7 -2.34 -1.13 20.15
N ASP A 8 -2.00 0.08 20.58
CA ASP A 8 -0.74 0.44 21.27
C ASP A 8 0.50 -0.13 20.59
N LEU A 9 0.46 -0.15 19.25
CA LEU A 9 1.50 -0.75 18.43
C LEU A 9 2.84 -0.06 18.64
N THR A 10 3.80 -0.80 19.20
CA THR A 10 5.14 -0.33 19.52
C THR A 10 6.18 -1.19 18.84
N LYS A 11 7.17 -0.54 18.21
CA LYS A 11 8.34 -1.21 17.62
C LYS A 11 9.62 -0.51 18.03
N LYS A 12 10.47 -1.25 18.74
CA LYS A 12 11.81 -0.81 19.16
C LYS A 12 12.90 -1.55 18.40
N PHE A 13 13.99 -0.85 18.11
CA PHE A 13 15.25 -1.37 17.58
C PHE A 13 16.36 -0.93 18.57
N GLY A 14 16.75 -1.83 19.50
CA GLY A 14 17.52 -1.45 20.67
C GLY A 14 16.77 -0.38 21.47
N ASP A 15 17.42 0.74 21.78
CA ASP A 15 16.83 1.86 22.52
C ASP A 15 15.98 2.80 21.66
N PHE A 16 16.03 2.66 20.33
CA PHE A 16 15.27 3.50 19.42
C PHE A 16 13.85 2.98 19.22
N ALA A 17 12.85 3.79 19.61
CA ALA A 17 11.44 3.50 19.35
C ALA A 17 11.05 4.06 17.96
N ALA A 18 10.90 3.16 16.99
CA ALA A 18 10.42 3.51 15.64
C ALA A 18 8.90 3.70 15.60
N LEU A 19 8.16 3.00 16.46
CA LEU A 19 6.73 3.16 16.73
C LEU A 19 6.51 3.22 18.23
N ASP A 20 5.67 4.14 18.70
CA ASP A 20 5.32 4.29 20.10
C ASP A 20 3.78 4.39 20.23
N LYS A 21 3.15 3.31 20.67
CA LYS A 21 1.71 3.19 20.95
C LYS A 21 0.81 3.69 19.82
N VAL A 22 1.11 3.25 18.61
CA VAL A 22 0.36 3.64 17.41
C VAL A 22 -0.99 2.93 17.37
N ASN A 23 -2.08 3.70 17.31
CA ASN A 23 -3.44 3.21 17.21
C ASN A 23 -4.03 3.63 15.87
N ILE A 24 -4.41 2.68 15.02
CA ILE A 24 -5.02 2.88 13.69
C ILE A 24 -6.29 2.03 13.64
N GLU A 25 -7.32 2.55 13.00
CA GLU A 25 -8.54 1.81 12.73
C GLU A 25 -9.08 2.22 11.36
N VAL A 26 -9.29 1.22 10.49
CA VAL A 26 -9.76 1.40 9.12
C VAL A 26 -10.92 0.45 8.87
N ASP A 27 -12.05 0.99 8.42
CA ASP A 27 -13.27 0.25 8.15
C ASP A 27 -13.42 -0.07 6.65
N GLU A 28 -14.35 -0.98 6.33
CA GLU A 28 -14.74 -1.29 4.94
C GLU A 28 -15.14 -0.04 4.18
N GLY A 29 -14.73 0.04 2.90
CA GLY A 29 -15.03 1.16 2.02
C GLY A 29 -14.30 2.45 2.38
N GLU A 30 -13.30 2.42 3.26
CA GLU A 30 -12.48 3.58 3.56
C GLU A 30 -11.22 3.67 2.69
N VAL A 31 -10.87 4.89 2.31
CA VAL A 31 -9.53 5.24 1.82
C VAL A 31 -8.82 5.96 2.95
N TYR A 32 -7.88 5.28 3.58
CA TYR A 32 -7.18 5.77 4.75
C TYR A 32 -5.81 6.35 4.37
N GLY A 33 -5.63 7.64 4.58
CA GLY A 33 -4.38 8.36 4.36
C GLY A 33 -3.50 8.40 5.62
N PHE A 34 -2.25 7.99 5.49
CA PHE A 34 -1.28 7.96 6.57
C PHE A 34 -0.14 8.95 6.27
N ILE A 35 -0.21 10.14 6.83
CA ILE A 35 0.70 11.25 6.52
C ILE A 35 1.71 11.44 7.64
N GLY A 36 2.96 11.74 7.28
CA GLY A 36 3.99 12.09 8.24
C GLY A 36 5.34 12.33 7.56
N PRO A 37 6.28 13.03 8.21
CA PRO A 37 7.60 13.29 7.67
C PRO A 37 8.41 11.99 7.53
N ASN A 38 9.54 12.06 6.83
CA ASN A 38 10.49 10.94 6.79
C ASN A 38 10.95 10.59 8.21
N GLY A 39 11.04 9.29 8.51
CA GLY A 39 11.38 8.80 9.84
C GLY A 39 10.22 8.82 10.86
N SER A 40 8.98 9.15 10.47
CA SER A 40 7.82 9.10 11.38
C SER A 40 7.28 7.69 11.65
N GLY A 41 7.90 6.64 11.11
CA GLY A 41 7.47 5.25 11.35
C GLY A 41 6.52 4.67 10.29
N LYS A 42 6.19 5.39 9.20
CA LYS A 42 5.27 4.92 8.14
C LYS A 42 5.66 3.54 7.59
N SER A 43 6.88 3.42 7.08
CA SER A 43 7.36 2.16 6.51
C SER A 43 7.50 1.05 7.57
N THR A 44 7.79 1.42 8.83
CA THR A 44 7.82 0.45 9.93
C THR A 44 6.42 -0.07 10.24
N THR A 45 5.41 0.81 10.27
CA THR A 45 4.01 0.42 10.43
C THR A 45 3.58 -0.52 9.33
N LEU A 46 3.88 -0.19 8.06
CA LEU A 46 3.57 -1.07 6.92
C LEU A 46 4.21 -2.45 7.06
N ARG A 47 5.48 -2.50 7.42
CA ARG A 47 6.19 -3.78 7.59
C ARG A 47 5.60 -4.63 8.72
N VAL A 48 5.09 -4.00 9.79
CA VAL A 48 4.38 -4.73 10.85
C VAL A 48 3.02 -5.22 10.36
N LEU A 49 2.24 -4.37 9.69
CA LEU A 49 0.95 -4.75 9.11
C LEU A 49 1.07 -5.88 8.08
N LEU A 50 2.14 -5.87 7.28
CA LEU A 50 2.44 -6.94 6.32
C LEU A 50 3.06 -8.20 6.95
N GLY A 51 3.23 -8.27 8.28
CA GLY A 51 3.86 -9.41 8.94
C GLY A 51 5.34 -9.61 8.58
N ILE A 52 6.03 -8.58 8.07
CA ILE A 52 7.47 -8.60 7.77
C ILE A 52 8.28 -8.31 9.03
N LEU A 53 7.74 -7.48 9.93
CA LEU A 53 8.33 -7.15 11.21
C LEU A 53 7.37 -7.50 12.34
N LYS A 54 7.87 -8.20 13.36
CA LYS A 54 7.11 -8.45 14.58
C LYS A 54 7.09 -7.18 15.47
N ALA A 55 5.93 -6.82 15.98
CA ALA A 55 5.78 -5.77 16.99
C ALA A 55 6.58 -6.11 18.26
N THR A 56 7.09 -5.10 18.96
CA THR A 56 7.72 -5.27 20.26
C THR A 56 6.66 -5.34 21.37
N GLU A 57 5.65 -4.45 21.30
CA GLU A 57 4.51 -4.38 22.21
C GLU A 57 3.25 -4.01 21.42
N GLY A 58 2.07 -4.23 22.01
CA GLY A 58 0.80 -3.99 21.35
C GLY A 58 0.48 -5.06 20.29
N ARG A 59 -0.47 -4.75 19.41
CA ARG A 59 -0.90 -5.70 18.36
C ARG A 59 -1.31 -4.97 17.07
N ALA A 60 -1.21 -5.71 15.98
CA ALA A 60 -1.73 -5.31 14.66
C ALA A 60 -2.59 -6.43 14.11
N GLU A 61 -3.78 -6.10 13.66
CA GLU A 61 -4.78 -7.04 13.17
C GLU A 61 -5.29 -6.60 11.80
N ILE A 62 -5.45 -7.56 10.87
CA ILE A 62 -6.09 -7.37 9.57
C ILE A 62 -7.17 -8.44 9.43
N PHE A 63 -8.40 -8.06 9.09
CA PHE A 63 -9.58 -8.94 9.05
C PHE A 63 -9.81 -9.72 10.35
N GLY A 64 -9.49 -9.10 11.51
CA GLY A 64 -9.59 -9.72 12.82
C GLY A 64 -8.51 -10.78 13.13
N LYS A 65 -7.51 -10.93 12.26
CA LYS A 65 -6.38 -11.87 12.40
C LYS A 65 -5.09 -11.15 12.78
N ASP A 66 -4.22 -11.79 13.55
CA ASP A 66 -2.91 -11.26 13.95
C ASP A 66 -2.00 -11.14 12.72
N SER A 67 -1.50 -9.93 12.44
CA SER A 67 -0.72 -9.64 11.22
C SER A 67 0.60 -10.41 11.15
N TRP A 68 1.16 -10.86 12.29
CA TRP A 68 2.38 -11.67 12.31
C TRP A 68 2.11 -13.16 12.23
N LYS A 69 1.15 -13.67 13.02
CA LYS A 69 0.89 -15.12 13.11
C LYS A 69 0.13 -15.63 11.90
N ASP A 70 -0.81 -14.85 11.40
CA ASP A 70 -1.74 -15.23 10.34
C ASP A 70 -1.37 -14.59 8.99
N ALA A 71 -0.12 -14.11 8.82
CA ALA A 71 0.33 -13.38 7.64
C ALA A 71 -0.02 -14.07 6.31
N VAL A 72 0.16 -15.40 6.23
CA VAL A 72 -0.13 -16.18 5.01
C VAL A 72 -1.61 -16.10 4.63
N GLU A 73 -2.52 -16.20 5.60
CA GLU A 73 -3.96 -16.10 5.34
C GLU A 73 -4.37 -14.68 4.98
N ILE A 74 -3.79 -13.69 5.66
CA ILE A 74 -4.03 -12.27 5.40
C ILE A 74 -3.59 -11.91 3.97
N HIS A 75 -2.41 -12.37 3.53
CA HIS A 75 -1.86 -12.03 2.22
C HIS A 75 -2.68 -12.55 1.03
N LYS A 76 -3.53 -13.56 1.22
CA LYS A 76 -4.48 -14.01 0.18
C LYS A 76 -5.51 -12.93 -0.17
N ARG A 77 -5.78 -12.00 0.77
CA ARG A 77 -6.80 -10.96 0.66
C ARG A 77 -6.22 -9.54 0.60
N VAL A 78 -4.89 -9.41 0.56
CA VAL A 78 -4.18 -8.13 0.55
C VAL A 78 -3.35 -8.00 -0.71
N ALA A 79 -3.41 -6.85 -1.38
CA ALA A 79 -2.45 -6.46 -2.40
C ALA A 79 -1.56 -5.34 -1.88
N TYR A 80 -0.25 -5.49 -2.07
CA TYR A 80 0.74 -4.49 -1.67
C TYR A 80 1.48 -3.94 -2.88
N VAL A 81 1.60 -2.62 -2.95
CA VAL A 81 2.45 -1.90 -3.91
C VAL A 81 3.53 -1.16 -3.12
N PRO A 82 4.81 -1.50 -3.29
CA PRO A 82 5.91 -0.82 -2.62
C PRO A 82 6.21 0.54 -3.25
N GLY A 83 6.76 1.48 -2.45
CA GLY A 83 7.18 2.80 -2.94
C GLY A 83 8.36 2.74 -3.90
N GLU A 84 9.21 1.72 -3.77
CA GLU A 84 10.29 1.43 -4.72
C GLU A 84 10.05 0.07 -5.36
N VAL A 85 9.71 0.09 -6.65
CA VAL A 85 9.36 -1.11 -7.41
C VAL A 85 10.59 -1.69 -8.09
N SER A 86 10.98 -2.90 -7.65
CA SER A 86 11.96 -3.76 -8.31
C SER A 86 11.25 -4.89 -9.04
N LEU A 87 11.51 -5.02 -10.35
CA LEU A 87 10.92 -6.05 -11.20
C LEU A 87 12.02 -6.97 -11.74
N TRP A 88 11.66 -8.18 -12.15
CA TRP A 88 12.58 -9.10 -12.82
C TRP A 88 13.00 -8.53 -14.18
N PRO A 89 14.28 -8.20 -14.40
CA PRO A 89 14.72 -7.41 -15.55
C PRO A 89 14.52 -8.12 -16.90
N ASN A 90 14.53 -9.45 -16.89
CA ASN A 90 14.41 -10.28 -18.08
C ASN A 90 12.96 -10.66 -18.45
N LEU A 91 12.00 -10.42 -17.56
CA LEU A 91 10.58 -10.60 -17.85
C LEU A 91 10.01 -9.35 -18.52
N THR A 92 8.95 -9.52 -19.29
CA THR A 92 8.14 -8.41 -19.78
C THR A 92 7.21 -7.91 -18.69
N GLY A 93 6.67 -6.68 -18.85
CA GLY A 93 5.68 -6.15 -17.92
C GLY A 93 4.44 -7.03 -17.81
N GLY A 94 3.97 -7.56 -18.94
CA GLY A 94 2.85 -8.49 -18.99
C GLY A 94 3.14 -9.80 -18.24
N GLU A 95 4.31 -10.42 -18.45
CA GLU A 95 4.73 -11.63 -17.74
C GLU A 95 4.79 -11.40 -16.21
N VAL A 96 5.26 -10.24 -15.77
CA VAL A 96 5.30 -9.90 -14.33
C VAL A 96 3.90 -9.73 -13.77
N ILE A 97 3.01 -9.01 -14.47
CA ILE A 97 1.61 -8.84 -14.04
C ILE A 97 0.95 -10.21 -13.90
N ASP A 98 1.07 -11.08 -14.91
CA ASP A 98 0.48 -12.42 -14.91
C ASP A 98 1.02 -13.30 -13.78
N LEU A 99 2.33 -13.24 -13.53
CA LEU A 99 2.98 -13.95 -12.44
C LEU A 99 2.42 -13.52 -11.08
N LEU A 100 2.35 -12.22 -10.83
CA LEU A 100 1.88 -11.68 -9.54
C LEU A 100 0.39 -11.94 -9.32
N VAL A 101 -0.44 -11.87 -10.36
CA VAL A 101 -1.87 -12.21 -10.28
C VAL A 101 -2.05 -13.69 -9.98
N LYS A 102 -1.32 -14.59 -10.66
CA LYS A 102 -1.37 -16.04 -10.44
C LYS A 102 -0.91 -16.44 -9.03
N LEU A 103 0.14 -15.81 -8.51
CA LEU A 103 0.63 -16.07 -7.15
C LEU A 103 -0.42 -15.75 -6.06
N ARG A 104 -1.37 -14.86 -6.35
CA ARG A 104 -2.50 -14.55 -5.47
C ARG A 104 -3.74 -15.42 -5.71
N GLY A 105 -3.66 -16.39 -6.61
CA GLY A 105 -4.80 -17.25 -6.97
C GLY A 105 -5.81 -16.57 -7.91
N GLY A 106 -5.45 -15.40 -8.46
CA GLY A 106 -6.31 -14.65 -9.38
C GLY A 106 -6.29 -15.20 -10.81
N ASN A 107 -7.40 -15.03 -11.52
CA ASN A 107 -7.56 -15.44 -12.93
C ASN A 107 -8.38 -14.36 -13.70
N SER A 108 -8.01 -13.09 -13.61
CA SER A 108 -8.80 -12.02 -14.21
C SER A 108 -8.12 -11.42 -15.44
N SER A 109 -8.24 -12.11 -16.59
CA SER A 109 -7.72 -11.61 -17.88
C SER A 109 -8.39 -10.30 -18.30
N HIS A 110 -9.71 -10.15 -18.14
CA HIS A 110 -10.43 -8.94 -18.56
C HIS A 110 -10.01 -7.68 -17.78
N ARG A 111 -9.93 -7.76 -16.44
CA ARG A 111 -9.53 -6.61 -15.60
C ARG A 111 -8.08 -6.19 -15.84
N ARG A 112 -7.23 -7.16 -16.12
CA ARG A 112 -5.83 -6.93 -16.51
C ARG A 112 -5.73 -6.11 -17.79
N GLU A 113 -6.45 -6.52 -18.85
CA GLU A 113 -6.42 -5.82 -20.14
C GLU A 113 -6.98 -4.39 -20.04
N GLU A 114 -8.07 -4.21 -19.31
CA GLU A 114 -8.65 -2.90 -19.04
C GLU A 114 -7.64 -1.98 -18.34
N LEU A 115 -6.94 -2.47 -17.30
CA LEU A 115 -5.95 -1.69 -16.58
C LEU A 115 -4.71 -1.40 -17.40
N ILE A 116 -4.24 -2.33 -18.24
CA ILE A 116 -3.13 -2.08 -19.18
C ILE A 116 -3.46 -0.92 -20.10
N GLN A 117 -4.67 -0.88 -20.65
CA GLN A 117 -5.13 0.22 -21.51
C GLN A 117 -5.29 1.52 -20.72
N LYS A 118 -5.95 1.46 -19.54
CA LYS A 118 -6.23 2.63 -18.68
C LYS A 118 -4.95 3.32 -18.20
N PHE A 119 -3.89 2.55 -17.90
CA PHE A 119 -2.59 3.05 -17.47
C PHE A 119 -1.61 3.29 -18.64
N ASP A 120 -2.02 3.10 -19.87
CA ASP A 120 -1.17 3.27 -21.07
C ASP A 120 0.20 2.57 -20.88
N LEU A 121 0.17 1.24 -20.66
CA LEU A 121 1.36 0.43 -20.51
C LEU A 121 1.54 -0.47 -21.73
N ASP A 122 2.73 -0.48 -22.33
CA ASP A 122 3.11 -1.50 -23.31
C ASP A 122 3.63 -2.76 -22.56
N PRO A 123 2.81 -3.81 -22.41
CA PRO A 123 3.16 -4.97 -21.60
C PRO A 123 4.21 -5.89 -22.25
N SER A 124 4.57 -5.67 -23.51
CA SER A 124 5.51 -6.50 -24.28
C SER A 124 6.97 -6.19 -23.97
N LYS A 125 7.26 -4.99 -23.47
CA LYS A 125 8.63 -4.53 -23.17
C LYS A 125 9.22 -5.25 -21.96
N LYS A 126 10.53 -5.52 -22.02
CA LYS A 126 11.29 -6.08 -20.89
C LYS A 126 11.40 -5.05 -19.74
N CYS A 127 11.27 -5.53 -18.49
CA CYS A 127 11.26 -4.66 -17.30
C CYS A 127 12.54 -3.82 -17.15
N ARG A 128 13.68 -4.30 -17.66
CA ARG A 128 14.95 -3.52 -17.66
C ARG A 128 14.88 -2.25 -18.49
N THR A 129 13.96 -2.16 -19.47
CA THR A 129 13.81 -0.99 -20.35
C THR A 129 12.80 0.03 -19.83
N TYR A 130 12.06 -0.30 -18.79
CA TYR A 130 11.05 0.59 -18.24
C TYR A 130 11.65 1.73 -17.44
N SER A 131 11.08 2.93 -17.59
CA SER A 131 11.27 4.06 -16.68
C SER A 131 10.75 3.71 -15.27
N LYS A 132 11.09 4.53 -14.27
CA LYS A 132 10.53 4.40 -12.92
C LYS A 132 9.00 4.37 -12.96
N GLY A 133 8.37 5.29 -13.71
CA GLY A 133 6.91 5.36 -13.84
C GLY A 133 6.30 4.11 -14.46
N ASN A 134 6.92 3.54 -15.51
CA ASN A 134 6.41 2.30 -16.11
C ASN A 134 6.57 1.09 -15.19
N ARG A 135 7.63 1.00 -14.41
CA ARG A 135 7.73 -0.04 -13.36
C ARG A 135 6.64 0.12 -12.30
N GLN A 136 6.33 1.36 -11.92
CA GLN A 136 5.23 1.66 -11.00
C GLN A 136 3.87 1.24 -11.59
N LYS A 137 3.62 1.54 -12.87
CA LYS A 137 2.41 1.08 -13.58
C LYS A 137 2.27 -0.44 -13.55
N VAL A 138 3.34 -1.20 -13.80
CA VAL A 138 3.32 -2.67 -13.71
C VAL A 138 2.89 -3.15 -12.34
N ALA A 139 3.45 -2.59 -11.26
CA ALA A 139 3.11 -2.95 -9.89
C ALA A 139 1.65 -2.61 -9.54
N LEU A 140 1.18 -1.43 -9.95
CA LEU A 140 -0.20 -1.01 -9.78
C LEU A 140 -1.17 -1.92 -10.52
N ILE A 141 -0.93 -2.19 -11.82
CA ILE A 141 -1.79 -3.06 -12.62
C ILE A 141 -1.85 -4.47 -12.00
N ALA A 142 -0.72 -5.03 -11.59
CA ALA A 142 -0.67 -6.34 -10.94
C ALA A 142 -1.47 -6.37 -9.63
N ALA A 143 -1.39 -5.32 -8.82
CA ALA A 143 -2.15 -5.21 -7.57
C ALA A 143 -3.65 -5.04 -7.84
N LEU A 144 -4.02 -4.09 -8.70
CA LEU A 144 -5.41 -3.72 -8.99
C LEU A 144 -6.13 -4.78 -9.86
N SER A 145 -5.40 -5.61 -10.62
CA SER A 145 -5.97 -6.77 -11.32
C SER A 145 -6.38 -7.89 -10.36
N SER A 146 -5.88 -7.89 -9.13
CA SER A 146 -6.21 -8.89 -8.13
C SER A 146 -7.52 -8.49 -7.43
N ASP A 147 -8.44 -9.46 -7.25
CA ASP A 147 -9.67 -9.22 -6.50
C ASP A 147 -9.42 -9.46 -5.00
N VAL A 148 -8.92 -8.42 -4.35
CA VAL A 148 -8.60 -8.43 -2.91
C VAL A 148 -9.47 -7.44 -2.14
N ASP A 149 -9.54 -7.59 -0.82
CA ASP A 149 -10.36 -6.74 0.05
C ASP A 149 -9.61 -5.51 0.55
N LEU A 150 -8.26 -5.60 0.67
CA LEU A 150 -7.41 -4.52 1.18
C LEU A 150 -6.24 -4.26 0.23
N TYR A 151 -6.07 -3.01 -0.15
CA TYR A 151 -4.91 -2.52 -0.88
C TYR A 151 -4.04 -1.68 0.05
N ILE A 152 -2.78 -2.08 0.20
CA ILE A 152 -1.74 -1.33 0.91
C ILE A 152 -0.82 -0.74 -0.14
N LEU A 153 -0.78 0.60 -0.25
CA LEU A 153 -0.11 1.28 -1.35
C LEU A 153 0.92 2.27 -0.80
N ASP A 154 2.20 1.95 -0.89
CA ASP A 154 3.28 2.83 -0.43
C ASP A 154 3.75 3.73 -1.60
N GLU A 155 3.46 5.03 -1.52
CA GLU A 155 3.78 6.02 -2.56
C GLU A 155 3.39 5.60 -4.00
N PRO A 156 2.16 5.12 -4.26
CA PRO A 156 1.80 4.45 -5.52
C PRO A 156 1.87 5.36 -6.75
N THR A 157 1.88 6.68 -6.59
CA THR A 157 1.98 7.63 -7.70
C THR A 157 3.42 8.11 -7.94
N SER A 158 4.41 7.58 -7.20
CA SER A 158 5.81 7.97 -7.35
C SER A 158 6.33 7.69 -8.76
N GLY A 159 6.70 8.75 -9.49
CA GLY A 159 7.22 8.67 -10.86
C GLY A 159 6.16 8.53 -11.95
N LEU A 160 4.87 8.61 -11.61
CA LEU A 160 3.79 8.77 -12.58
C LEU A 160 3.71 10.23 -13.04
N ASP A 161 3.29 10.44 -14.28
CA ASP A 161 2.91 11.76 -14.76
C ASP A 161 1.53 12.19 -14.21
N PRO A 162 1.17 13.49 -14.26
CA PRO A 162 -0.07 13.99 -13.66
C PRO A 162 -1.34 13.36 -14.22
N LEU A 163 -1.33 12.92 -15.50
CA LEU A 163 -2.47 12.27 -16.12
C LEU A 163 -2.68 10.88 -15.50
N MET A 164 -1.61 10.13 -15.34
CA MET A 164 -1.65 8.79 -14.74
C MET A 164 -1.96 8.84 -13.24
N GLU A 165 -1.52 9.88 -12.51
CA GLU A 165 -1.96 10.12 -11.13
C GLU A 165 -3.47 10.30 -11.04
N ARG A 166 -4.04 11.09 -11.95
CA ARG A 166 -5.49 11.30 -12.02
C ARG A 166 -6.23 10.00 -12.35
N THR A 167 -5.75 9.26 -13.34
CA THR A 167 -6.31 7.95 -13.70
C THR A 167 -6.32 6.99 -12.52
N PHE A 168 -5.22 6.94 -11.76
CA PHE A 168 -5.13 6.16 -10.52
C PHE A 168 -6.18 6.60 -9.49
N GLN A 169 -6.31 7.91 -9.24
CA GLN A 169 -7.28 8.45 -8.27
C GLN A 169 -8.72 8.11 -8.66
N GLU A 170 -9.09 8.28 -9.92
CA GLU A 170 -10.41 7.94 -10.45
C GLU A 170 -10.71 6.44 -10.24
N TYR A 171 -9.74 5.57 -10.54
CA TYR A 171 -9.87 4.14 -10.33
C TYR A 171 -10.07 3.76 -8.85
N ILE A 172 -9.32 4.36 -7.94
CA ILE A 172 -9.49 4.11 -6.49
C ILE A 172 -10.88 4.54 -6.00
N ILE A 173 -11.42 5.65 -6.52
CA ILE A 173 -12.78 6.10 -6.19
C ILE A 173 -13.83 5.08 -6.68
N GLU A 174 -13.66 4.54 -7.88
CA GLU A 174 -14.52 3.49 -8.42
C GLU A 174 -14.50 2.23 -7.54
N GLU A 175 -13.32 1.77 -7.15
CA GLU A 175 -13.14 0.58 -6.30
C GLU A 175 -13.60 0.78 -4.86
N LYS A 176 -13.45 1.98 -4.29
CA LYS A 176 -14.01 2.33 -2.98
C LYS A 176 -15.51 2.12 -2.95
N ASN A 177 -16.23 2.49 -4.02
CA ASN A 177 -17.67 2.29 -4.13
C ASN A 177 -18.07 0.81 -4.17
N ARG A 178 -17.11 -0.09 -4.40
CA ARG A 178 -17.25 -1.55 -4.30
C ARG A 178 -16.85 -2.11 -2.91
N ALA A 179 -16.83 -1.26 -1.89
CA ALA A 179 -16.43 -1.57 -0.50
C ALA A 179 -14.96 -2.06 -0.34
N LYS A 180 -14.10 -1.77 -1.31
CA LYS A 180 -12.67 -2.06 -1.19
C LYS A 180 -12.00 -1.05 -0.26
N VAL A 181 -11.00 -1.50 0.51
CA VAL A 181 -10.26 -0.68 1.47
C VAL A 181 -8.89 -0.33 0.90
N PHE A 182 -8.50 0.93 1.06
CA PHE A 182 -7.18 1.41 0.64
C PHE A 182 -6.44 2.04 1.82
N TYR A 183 -5.27 1.53 2.11
CA TYR A 183 -4.34 2.11 3.04
C TYR A 183 -3.19 2.77 2.27
N TYR A 184 -3.04 4.07 2.41
CA TYR A 184 -2.15 4.89 1.60
C TYR A 184 -1.25 5.77 2.46
N PRO A 185 0.01 5.41 2.73
CA PRO A 185 0.96 6.31 3.33
C PRO A 185 1.44 7.34 2.30
N ALA A 186 1.04 8.59 2.46
CA ALA A 186 1.44 9.68 1.59
C ALA A 186 2.40 10.64 2.29
N ILE A 187 3.42 11.09 1.57
CA ILE A 187 4.16 12.30 1.88
C ILE A 187 3.42 13.44 1.17
N PHE A 188 2.57 14.15 1.91
CA PHE A 188 2.01 15.43 1.52
C PHE A 188 1.48 15.56 0.08
N CYS A 189 0.25 15.13 -0.21
CA CYS A 189 -0.48 15.60 -1.38
C CYS A 189 -1.80 16.26 -0.96
N LEU A 190 -1.75 17.57 -0.68
CA LEU A 190 -2.90 18.41 -0.31
C LEU A 190 -3.90 18.65 -1.46
N LYS A 191 -3.68 18.07 -2.65
CA LYS A 191 -4.48 18.37 -3.84
C LYS A 191 -5.82 17.68 -3.95
N SER A 192 -6.11 16.67 -3.11
CA SER A 192 -7.39 15.95 -3.21
C SER A 192 -8.05 15.69 -1.85
N LYS A 193 -8.56 16.73 -1.21
CA LYS A 193 -9.38 16.62 0.01
C LYS A 193 -10.60 15.69 -0.13
N ASN A 194 -11.03 15.40 -1.36
CA ASN A 194 -12.20 14.57 -1.65
C ASN A 194 -11.90 13.08 -1.86
N PHE A 195 -10.62 12.70 -1.91
CA PHE A 195 -10.18 11.34 -2.24
C PHE A 195 -10.07 10.45 -1.00
N VAL A 196 -9.53 10.97 0.10
CA VAL A 196 -9.31 10.21 1.34
C VAL A 196 -10.45 10.46 2.31
N THR A 197 -11.03 9.39 2.84
CA THR A 197 -12.15 9.47 3.79
C THR A 197 -11.71 9.71 5.22
N LYS A 198 -10.49 9.28 5.56
CA LYS A 198 -9.95 9.39 6.92
C LYS A 198 -8.44 9.68 6.86
N TRP A 199 -7.98 10.70 7.58
CA TRP A 199 -6.57 11.10 7.64
C TRP A 199 -6.02 10.91 9.04
N ARG A 200 -4.80 10.40 9.16
CA ARG A 200 -4.03 10.48 10.38
C ARG A 200 -2.70 11.18 10.11
N LEU A 201 -2.47 12.29 10.81
CA LEU A 201 -1.20 12.98 10.83
C LEU A 201 -0.30 12.33 11.88
N PHE A 202 0.87 11.86 11.48
CA PHE A 202 1.93 11.45 12.40
C PHE A 202 2.79 12.65 12.73
N GLU A 203 2.45 13.36 13.79
CA GLU A 203 3.34 14.35 14.38
C GLU A 203 4.38 13.65 15.27
N LYS A 204 5.65 14.06 15.15
CA LYS A 204 6.69 13.72 16.11
C LYS A 204 6.43 14.48 17.41
N GLU A 205 5.45 14.10 18.21
CA GLU A 205 5.15 14.75 19.48
C GLU A 205 6.15 14.46 20.62
N LYS A 206 7.27 13.78 20.38
CA LYS A 206 8.22 13.42 21.45
C LYS A 206 9.69 13.73 21.21
N LEU A 207 10.05 14.71 20.38
CA LEU A 207 11.46 15.12 20.26
C LEU A 207 11.80 16.50 20.86
N LEU A 208 10.86 17.16 21.57
CA LEU A 208 11.09 18.48 22.18
C LEU A 208 11.06 18.51 23.71
N LYS A 209 11.20 17.38 24.38
CA LYS A 209 11.33 17.33 25.86
C LYS A 209 12.53 16.54 26.34
N GLN A 210 13.70 16.77 25.77
CA GLN A 210 15.00 16.51 26.42
C GLN A 210 16.04 17.44 25.79
N GLY A 211 16.04 18.65 26.25
CA GLY A 211 17.05 19.65 25.99
C GLY A 211 17.07 20.62 27.16
N HIS A 212 17.66 20.17 28.25
CA HIS A 212 18.33 21.00 29.26
C HIS A 212 19.63 20.30 29.63
#